data_81e2aa07c20deb61745593962eef86fa
#
_entry.id   81e2aa07c20deb61745593962eef86fa
#
_cell.length_a   1.000
_cell.length_b   1.000
_cell.length_c   1.000
_cell.angle_alpha   90.00
_cell.angle_beta   90.00
_cell.angle_gamma   90.00
#
_symmetry.space_group_name_H-M   'P 1'
#
loop_
_entity.id
_entity.type
_entity.pdbx_description
1 polymer ?
#
loop_
_entity_poly.entity_id
_entity_poly.type
_entity_poly.pdbx_seq_one_letter_code
_entity_poly.pdbx_strand_id
1 'polypeptide(L)'
;MTTPAPQDDPLTLATILEEETELLHGPLPKDHPVGAPDAVRTAALFRHIHARHPKRAGLCFSGGGIRSATFGLGVLQSLARLQLLNKFDYLSTVSGGGYIGSWLTAWIHRHPHGLDGVIEDLRVTPKTGATEAPPPVQWLRNYSNYLSPHLGFLSADSWTLFGIYLRNLHLNWMVLLPLLMVPLLVPRWTIALAQLNTPGLTLPVWLLQAVFMIGLGLAVMALIYLHLCRPTLREYRRNTRWQTLERQHWFLVACLGPLITSVLFLTTAWAWFRNGGGTLEQLSLPHAILGGVFLHTGSWLFSVLALKRFKAFSPWLFWETAAVAATGALGGLLLRSILLKTPDQLVVAKFAECFATFAVPGVLAIFLLTATVFIGLASRFTEEQDREWWGRTGSWVLIVMVIWSGLSAIVAFGPGLIAWTPKIAASLGGLSGLLTLVLGFGSRTTAQQQEERSHTTVITDFAVRAAAPFFMLCVLIALSLGTSWQLDLFAHHYEMHLNH
;
A
#
# COMPACT_ATOMS: atom_id res chain seq x y z
N MET A 1 39.87 25.02 36.29
CA MET A 1 38.41 24.96 36.52
C MET A 1 37.77 25.57 35.27
N THR A 2 37.39 24.73 34.32
CA THR A 2 36.66 25.13 33.11
C THR A 2 35.20 25.21 33.50
N THR A 3 34.65 26.42 33.48
CA THR A 3 33.19 26.63 33.54
C THR A 3 32.51 25.80 32.46
N PRO A 4 31.51 24.97 32.78
CA PRO A 4 30.75 24.26 31.76
C PRO A 4 30.06 25.32 30.87
N ALA A 5 30.09 25.08 29.56
CA ALA A 5 29.33 25.89 28.59
C ALA A 5 27.85 25.91 29.02
N PRO A 6 27.13 27.03 28.87
CA PRO A 6 25.71 27.08 29.17
C PRO A 6 25.00 26.00 28.34
N GLN A 7 24.30 25.13 29.03
CA GLN A 7 23.42 24.14 28.43
C GLN A 7 22.31 24.95 27.72
N ASP A 8 22.33 24.98 26.38
CA ASP A 8 21.27 25.59 25.58
C ASP A 8 20.00 24.72 25.71
N ASP A 9 19.29 24.89 26.82
CA ASP A 9 17.94 24.35 26.92
C ASP A 9 17.06 25.02 25.85
N PRO A 10 16.24 24.24 25.12
CA PRO A 10 15.36 24.80 24.12
C PRO A 10 14.47 25.90 24.72
N LEU A 11 14.42 27.05 24.07
CA LEU A 11 13.53 28.14 24.48
C LEU A 11 12.07 27.67 24.50
N THR A 12 11.35 28.02 25.55
CA THR A 12 9.92 27.67 25.65
C THR A 12 9.08 28.56 24.76
N LEU A 13 7.90 28.09 24.38
CA LEU A 13 6.96 28.88 23.56
C LEU A 13 6.61 30.21 24.25
N ALA A 14 6.45 30.22 25.58
CA ALA A 14 6.17 31.45 26.36
C ALA A 14 7.29 32.47 26.19
N THR A 15 8.55 32.06 26.35
CA THR A 15 9.72 32.92 26.20
C THR A 15 9.82 33.51 24.80
N ILE A 16 9.66 32.69 23.76
CA ILE A 16 9.69 33.18 22.36
C ILE A 16 8.60 34.20 22.09
N LEU A 17 7.37 33.94 22.53
CA LEU A 17 6.24 34.87 22.33
C LEU A 17 6.37 36.16 23.12
N GLU A 18 6.99 36.09 24.31
CA GLU A 18 7.28 37.29 25.12
C GLU A 18 8.30 38.19 24.42
N GLU A 19 9.43 37.66 23.99
CA GLU A 19 10.47 38.37 23.24
C GLU A 19 9.91 38.97 21.94
N GLU A 20 9.15 38.17 21.19
CA GLU A 20 8.48 38.62 19.96
C GLU A 20 7.50 39.77 20.24
N THR A 21 6.71 39.67 21.30
CA THR A 21 5.74 40.69 21.68
C THR A 21 6.45 41.97 22.09
N GLU A 22 7.52 41.92 22.85
CA GLU A 22 8.33 43.06 23.24
C GLU A 22 8.97 43.75 22.01
N LEU A 23 9.53 42.96 21.10
CA LEU A 23 10.17 43.45 19.89
C LEU A 23 9.21 44.19 18.97
N LEU A 24 8.01 43.61 18.77
CA LEU A 24 7.03 44.13 17.82
C LEU A 24 6.12 45.21 18.40
N HIS A 25 5.89 45.23 19.71
CA HIS A 25 4.82 46.00 20.31
C HIS A 25 5.22 46.76 21.57
N GLY A 26 6.51 46.74 21.91
CA GLY A 26 7.04 47.34 23.10
C GLY A 26 6.83 46.51 24.39
N PRO A 27 7.22 47.05 25.57
CA PRO A 27 7.32 46.25 26.77
C PRO A 27 6.02 45.56 27.16
N LEU A 28 6.17 44.37 27.73
CA LEU A 28 5.05 43.58 28.27
C LEU A 28 4.29 44.38 29.37
N PRO A 29 3.00 44.07 29.59
CA PRO A 29 2.23 44.64 30.66
C PRO A 29 2.88 44.44 32.02
N LYS A 30 2.78 45.42 32.92
CA LYS A 30 3.37 45.34 34.26
C LYS A 30 2.81 44.22 35.13
N ASP A 31 1.62 43.74 34.80
CA ASP A 31 0.92 42.61 35.44
C ASP A 31 1.20 41.25 34.78
N HIS A 32 2.13 41.19 33.80
CA HIS A 32 2.50 39.95 33.16
C HIS A 32 3.17 39.01 34.18
N PRO A 33 2.74 37.72 34.28
CA PRO A 33 3.18 36.81 35.34
C PRO A 33 4.57 36.23 35.07
N VAL A 34 5.59 37.06 35.18
CA VAL A 34 7.01 36.66 35.02
C VAL A 34 7.37 35.61 36.06
N GLY A 35 7.96 34.47 35.62
CA GLY A 35 8.35 33.36 36.51
C GLY A 35 7.22 32.37 36.83
N ALA A 36 6.00 32.58 36.32
CA ALA A 36 4.95 31.56 36.41
C ALA A 36 5.18 30.41 35.42
N PRO A 37 4.50 29.26 35.59
CA PRO A 37 4.55 28.15 34.64
C PRO A 37 4.18 28.63 33.22
N ASP A 38 4.83 28.05 32.19
CA ASP A 38 4.69 28.43 30.79
C ASP A 38 3.22 28.54 30.30
N ALA A 39 2.36 27.65 30.75
CA ALA A 39 0.94 27.67 30.41
C ALA A 39 0.24 28.96 30.90
N VAL A 40 0.62 29.43 32.08
CA VAL A 40 0.06 30.67 32.68
C VAL A 40 0.57 31.91 31.95
N ARG A 41 1.88 31.97 31.69
CA ARG A 41 2.54 33.02 30.92
C ARG A 41 1.95 33.15 29.52
N THR A 42 1.86 32.01 28.80
CA THR A 42 1.28 31.90 27.44
C THR A 42 -0.19 32.35 27.44
N ALA A 43 -1.00 31.94 28.40
CA ALA A 43 -2.41 32.33 28.49
C ALA A 43 -2.58 33.84 28.77
N ALA A 44 -1.73 34.41 29.63
CA ALA A 44 -1.71 35.87 29.90
C ALA A 44 -1.29 36.64 28.65
N LEU A 45 -0.29 36.18 27.94
CA LEU A 45 0.21 36.77 26.72
C LEU A 45 -0.84 36.75 25.59
N PHE A 46 -1.51 35.64 25.36
CA PHE A 46 -2.58 35.58 24.39
C PHE A 46 -3.76 36.53 24.71
N ARG A 47 -4.15 36.64 25.99
CA ARG A 47 -5.16 37.62 26.39
C ARG A 47 -4.71 39.06 26.06
N HIS A 48 -3.45 39.39 26.33
CA HIS A 48 -2.87 40.68 25.99
C HIS A 48 -2.88 40.94 24.48
N ILE A 49 -2.42 39.96 23.69
CA ILE A 49 -2.38 40.03 22.23
C ILE A 49 -3.80 40.25 21.64
N HIS A 50 -4.78 39.48 22.12
CA HIS A 50 -6.16 39.56 21.62
C HIS A 50 -6.89 40.82 22.04
N ALA A 51 -6.49 41.45 23.13
CA ALA A 51 -7.05 42.72 23.58
C ALA A 51 -6.54 43.94 22.80
N ARG A 52 -5.47 43.80 22.01
CA ARG A 52 -4.86 44.93 21.28
C ARG A 52 -5.69 45.36 20.07
N HIS A 53 -5.61 46.63 19.78
CA HIS A 53 -6.07 47.23 18.52
C HIS A 53 -4.94 48.06 17.89
N PRO A 54 -4.71 47.95 16.56
CA PRO A 54 -5.41 47.08 15.60
C PRO A 54 -5.09 45.58 15.84
N LYS A 55 -6.03 44.71 15.43
CA LYS A 55 -5.81 43.24 15.43
C LYS A 55 -4.72 42.87 14.43
N ARG A 56 -3.94 41.85 14.78
CA ARG A 56 -2.86 41.37 13.94
C ARG A 56 -3.40 40.61 12.71
N ALA A 57 -2.69 40.72 11.60
CA ALA A 57 -2.99 40.03 10.36
C ALA A 57 -1.82 39.17 9.91
N GLY A 58 -2.07 37.94 9.53
CA GLY A 58 -1.08 37.00 8.99
C GLY A 58 -1.32 36.74 7.50
N LEU A 59 -0.27 36.81 6.71
CA LEU A 59 -0.27 36.38 5.32
C LEU A 59 0.29 34.95 5.24
N CYS A 60 -0.52 34.01 4.73
CA CYS A 60 -0.14 32.60 4.65
C CYS A 60 -0.03 32.14 3.18
N PHE A 61 1.12 31.57 2.83
CA PHE A 61 1.32 30.94 1.52
C PHE A 61 1.51 29.42 1.68
N SER A 62 0.61 28.64 1.07
CA SER A 62 0.67 27.20 1.11
C SER A 62 1.68 26.61 0.13
N GLY A 63 2.00 25.31 0.30
CA GLY A 63 2.84 24.54 -0.60
C GLY A 63 2.18 24.29 -1.97
N GLY A 64 2.98 23.86 -2.94
CA GLY A 64 2.52 23.57 -4.30
C GLY A 64 3.62 23.78 -5.36
N GLY A 65 4.87 23.81 -4.93
CA GLY A 65 6.04 24.00 -5.79
C GLY A 65 6.01 25.33 -6.53
N ILE A 66 6.50 25.36 -7.77
CA ILE A 66 6.63 26.58 -8.57
C ILE A 66 5.28 27.26 -8.86
N ARG A 67 4.19 26.49 -8.97
CA ARG A 67 2.85 27.04 -9.21
C ARG A 67 2.38 27.91 -8.04
N SER A 68 2.57 27.43 -6.82
CA SER A 68 2.26 28.16 -5.62
C SER A 68 3.13 29.41 -5.47
N ALA A 69 4.43 29.32 -5.77
CA ALA A 69 5.34 30.45 -5.77
C ALA A 69 4.91 31.52 -6.78
N THR A 70 4.55 31.14 -8.00
CA THR A 70 4.07 32.05 -9.05
C THR A 70 2.75 32.71 -8.68
N PHE A 71 1.81 31.95 -8.13
CA PHE A 71 0.56 32.48 -7.62
C PHE A 71 0.80 33.47 -6.45
N GLY A 72 1.67 33.08 -5.51
CA GLY A 72 2.08 33.91 -4.39
C GLY A 72 2.71 35.24 -4.83
N LEU A 73 3.55 35.23 -5.86
CA LEU A 73 4.09 36.45 -6.46
C LEU A 73 2.98 37.39 -6.96
N GLY A 74 1.98 36.81 -7.67
CA GLY A 74 0.82 37.60 -8.14
C GLY A 74 0.00 38.21 -7.01
N VAL A 75 -0.18 37.45 -5.91
CA VAL A 75 -0.84 37.96 -4.70
C VAL A 75 -0.03 39.10 -4.09
N LEU A 76 1.28 38.97 -3.90
CA LEU A 76 2.16 40.01 -3.37
C LEU A 76 2.12 41.27 -4.22
N GLN A 77 2.17 41.14 -5.54
CA GLN A 77 2.04 42.27 -6.47
C GLN A 77 0.69 42.96 -6.36
N SER A 78 -0.39 42.20 -6.16
CA SER A 78 -1.73 42.72 -6.00
C SER A 78 -1.90 43.48 -4.66
N LEU A 79 -1.38 42.88 -3.58
CA LEU A 79 -1.39 43.52 -2.26
C LEU A 79 -0.55 44.81 -2.23
N ALA A 80 0.59 44.81 -2.91
CA ALA A 80 1.42 46.02 -3.06
C ALA A 80 0.65 47.13 -3.81
N ARG A 81 -0.02 46.80 -4.94
CA ARG A 81 -0.84 47.74 -5.69
C ARG A 81 -1.98 48.34 -4.87
N LEU A 82 -2.60 47.55 -4.03
CA LEU A 82 -3.69 47.95 -3.15
C LEU A 82 -3.20 48.62 -1.86
N GLN A 83 -1.88 48.75 -1.65
CA GLN A 83 -1.27 49.26 -0.42
C GLN A 83 -1.71 48.48 0.83
N LEU A 84 -1.90 47.18 0.68
CA LEU A 84 -2.32 46.28 1.75
C LEU A 84 -1.18 45.43 2.30
N LEU A 85 -0.03 45.34 1.60
CA LEU A 85 1.07 44.43 1.99
C LEU A 85 1.67 44.81 3.35
N ASN A 86 1.73 46.11 3.67
CA ASN A 86 2.18 46.64 4.95
C ASN A 86 1.17 46.49 6.10
N LYS A 87 0.00 45.89 5.85
CA LYS A 87 -1.02 45.65 6.89
C LYS A 87 -0.87 44.27 7.52
N PHE A 88 0.03 43.44 7.00
CA PHE A 88 0.30 42.11 7.56
C PHE A 88 1.50 42.15 8.50
N ASP A 89 1.30 41.63 9.71
CA ASP A 89 2.31 41.57 10.77
C ASP A 89 3.16 40.28 10.66
N TYR A 90 2.58 39.24 10.13
CA TYR A 90 3.18 37.93 10.04
C TYR A 90 3.14 37.36 8.62
N LEU A 91 4.22 36.63 8.25
CA LEU A 91 4.31 35.87 7.02
C LEU A 91 4.56 34.39 7.38
N SER A 92 3.59 33.54 7.11
CA SER A 92 3.69 32.08 7.29
C SER A 92 3.74 31.38 5.95
N THR A 93 4.75 30.55 5.73
CA THR A 93 4.99 29.97 4.40
C THR A 93 5.44 28.51 4.46
N VAL A 94 5.01 27.70 3.45
CA VAL A 94 5.34 26.30 3.35
C VAL A 94 5.74 25.97 1.90
N SER A 95 6.83 25.22 1.70
CA SER A 95 7.27 24.69 0.39
C SER A 95 7.40 25.81 -0.68
N GLY A 96 6.62 25.76 -1.78
CA GLY A 96 6.63 26.83 -2.79
C GLY A 96 6.25 28.20 -2.27
N GLY A 97 5.35 28.26 -1.27
CA GLY A 97 5.10 29.49 -0.50
C GLY A 97 6.34 29.93 0.28
N GLY A 98 7.13 28.99 0.85
CA GLY A 98 8.40 29.27 1.49
C GLY A 98 9.43 29.88 0.56
N TYR A 99 9.47 29.42 -0.68
CA TYR A 99 10.37 29.98 -1.71
C TYR A 99 10.07 31.46 -1.98
N ILE A 100 8.79 31.80 -2.21
CA ILE A 100 8.41 33.19 -2.48
C ILE A 100 8.47 34.08 -1.21
N GLY A 101 8.18 33.52 -0.03
CA GLY A 101 8.28 34.22 1.24
C GLY A 101 9.73 34.56 1.59
N SER A 102 10.65 33.59 1.48
CA SER A 102 12.08 33.82 1.72
C SER A 102 12.68 34.82 0.73
N TRP A 103 12.26 34.80 -0.53
CA TRP A 103 12.66 35.80 -1.51
C TRP A 103 12.16 37.19 -1.12
N LEU A 104 10.91 37.33 -0.69
CA LEU A 104 10.35 38.58 -0.24
C LEU A 104 11.09 39.16 0.97
N THR A 105 11.32 38.34 1.99
CA THR A 105 12.02 38.75 3.22
C THR A 105 13.47 39.12 2.93
N ALA A 106 14.16 38.35 2.08
CA ALA A 106 15.51 38.69 1.65
C ALA A 106 15.59 40.00 0.84
N TRP A 107 14.57 40.27 0.04
CA TRP A 107 14.49 41.54 -0.72
C TRP A 107 14.23 42.69 0.22
N ILE A 108 13.27 42.60 1.14
CA ILE A 108 12.99 43.63 2.16
C ILE A 108 14.25 43.94 2.98
N HIS A 109 14.97 42.92 3.42
CA HIS A 109 16.21 43.08 4.21
C HIS A 109 17.32 43.81 3.45
N ARG A 110 17.42 43.63 2.14
CA ARG A 110 18.49 44.21 1.29
C ARG A 110 18.10 45.53 0.65
N HIS A 111 16.82 45.86 0.67
CA HIS A 111 16.35 47.12 0.04
C HIS A 111 16.67 48.31 0.93
N PRO A 112 17.23 49.44 0.39
CA PRO A 112 17.60 50.61 1.19
C PRO A 112 16.44 51.24 1.98
N HIS A 113 15.21 51.13 1.43
CA HIS A 113 13.98 51.63 2.04
C HIS A 113 13.10 50.53 2.63
N GLY A 114 13.67 49.35 2.89
CA GLY A 114 12.97 48.23 3.50
C GLY A 114 11.66 47.84 2.79
N LEU A 115 10.62 47.56 3.56
CA LEU A 115 9.32 47.12 3.06
C LEU A 115 8.67 48.14 2.12
N ASP A 116 8.72 49.43 2.47
CA ASP A 116 8.06 50.51 1.68
C ASP A 116 8.65 50.60 0.28
N GLY A 117 9.99 50.49 0.14
CA GLY A 117 10.63 50.47 -1.15
C GLY A 117 10.28 49.22 -1.98
N VAL A 118 10.20 48.05 -1.34
CA VAL A 118 9.77 46.81 -2.01
C VAL A 118 8.32 46.89 -2.47
N ILE A 119 7.44 47.51 -1.71
CA ILE A 119 6.05 47.75 -2.11
C ILE A 119 6.00 48.64 -3.36
N GLU A 120 6.80 49.71 -3.42
CA GLU A 120 6.84 50.57 -4.58
C GLU A 120 7.34 49.84 -5.82
N ASP A 121 8.42 49.09 -5.69
CA ASP A 121 8.97 48.28 -6.78
C ASP A 121 7.98 47.18 -7.27
N LEU A 122 7.26 46.51 -6.36
CA LEU A 122 6.26 45.48 -6.71
C LEU A 122 5.04 46.04 -7.45
N ARG A 123 4.75 47.33 -7.30
CA ARG A 123 3.64 48.02 -7.98
C ARG A 123 3.94 48.26 -9.48
N VAL A 124 5.22 48.33 -9.82
CA VAL A 124 5.67 48.52 -11.20
C VAL A 124 5.35 47.28 -12.03
N THR A 125 4.50 47.44 -13.03
CA THR A 125 4.17 46.36 -13.98
C THR A 125 4.38 46.87 -15.40
N PRO A 126 4.63 45.97 -16.37
CA PRO A 126 4.78 46.35 -17.79
C PRO A 126 3.57 47.15 -18.34
N LYS A 127 2.37 46.99 -17.73
CA LYS A 127 1.16 47.74 -18.09
C LYS A 127 1.16 49.21 -17.63
N THR A 128 2.05 49.58 -16.72
CA THR A 128 2.20 50.95 -16.21
C THR A 128 3.27 51.77 -16.95
N GLY A 129 3.68 51.33 -18.13
CA GLY A 129 4.63 52.07 -18.97
C GLY A 129 6.11 51.78 -18.67
N ALA A 130 6.41 50.92 -17.69
CA ALA A 130 7.76 50.45 -17.47
C ALA A 130 8.07 49.27 -18.43
N THR A 131 9.21 49.36 -19.12
CA THR A 131 9.64 48.39 -20.12
C THR A 131 10.11 47.10 -19.51
N GLU A 132 10.50 47.08 -18.22
CA GLU A 132 11.06 45.90 -17.55
C GLU A 132 10.54 45.78 -16.12
N ALA A 133 10.41 44.51 -15.65
CA ALA A 133 10.10 44.22 -14.26
C ALA A 133 11.29 44.58 -13.35
N PRO A 134 11.11 44.87 -12.05
CA PRO A 134 12.22 45.05 -11.12
C PRO A 134 13.22 43.89 -11.15
N PRO A 135 14.54 44.12 -11.00
CA PRO A 135 15.55 43.08 -11.10
C PRO A 135 15.30 41.82 -10.26
N PRO A 136 14.81 41.91 -9.00
CA PRO A 136 14.49 40.72 -8.22
C PRO A 136 13.32 39.90 -8.80
N VAL A 137 12.33 40.52 -9.40
CA VAL A 137 11.20 39.87 -10.06
C VAL A 137 11.66 39.22 -11.38
N GLN A 138 12.53 39.93 -12.13
CA GLN A 138 13.10 39.40 -13.36
C GLN A 138 13.98 38.18 -13.07
N TRP A 139 14.76 38.21 -12.00
CA TRP A 139 15.55 37.06 -11.55
C TRP A 139 14.67 35.83 -11.25
N LEU A 140 13.57 36.00 -10.49
CA LEU A 140 12.60 34.91 -10.26
C LEU A 140 12.06 34.29 -11.55
N ARG A 141 11.76 35.12 -12.56
CA ARG A 141 11.24 34.66 -13.85
C ARG A 141 12.29 33.87 -14.62
N ASN A 142 13.53 34.34 -14.64
CA ASN A 142 14.64 33.70 -15.33
C ASN A 142 14.98 32.32 -14.71
N TYR A 143 14.81 32.19 -13.40
CA TYR A 143 15.07 30.97 -12.65
C TYR A 143 13.80 30.20 -12.25
N SER A 144 12.69 30.44 -12.95
CA SER A 144 11.43 29.70 -12.70
C SER A 144 11.57 28.19 -12.93
N ASN A 145 12.45 27.77 -13.82
CA ASN A 145 12.82 26.38 -14.06
C ASN A 145 14.05 26.00 -13.20
N TYR A 146 13.92 26.05 -11.87
CA TYR A 146 15.06 25.89 -10.96
C TYR A 146 15.79 24.55 -11.06
N LEU A 147 15.17 23.50 -11.63
CA LEU A 147 15.82 22.20 -11.88
C LEU A 147 16.69 22.22 -13.13
N SER A 148 16.35 23.02 -14.13
CA SER A 148 17.12 23.20 -15.36
C SER A 148 16.92 24.61 -15.90
N PRO A 149 17.64 25.62 -15.36
CA PRO A 149 17.48 27.03 -15.75
C PRO A 149 17.68 27.25 -17.26
N HIS A 150 18.63 26.51 -17.86
CA HIS A 150 18.89 26.56 -19.28
C HIS A 150 18.34 25.32 -19.98
N LEU A 151 17.14 25.44 -20.55
CA LEU A 151 16.51 24.37 -21.32
C LEU A 151 17.15 24.26 -22.70
N GLY A 152 17.52 23.05 -23.08
CA GLY A 152 18.05 22.74 -24.41
C GLY A 152 18.64 21.32 -24.45
N PHE A 153 18.54 20.67 -25.61
CA PHE A 153 19.05 19.31 -25.79
C PHE A 153 20.58 19.20 -25.54
N LEU A 154 21.34 20.27 -25.81
CA LEU A 154 22.79 20.35 -25.59
C LEU A 154 23.17 21.11 -24.29
N SER A 155 22.19 21.45 -23.46
CA SER A 155 22.46 22.13 -22.19
C SER A 155 23.02 21.16 -21.15
N ALA A 156 24.10 21.58 -20.46
CA ALA A 156 24.67 20.84 -19.33
C ALA A 156 23.64 20.57 -18.22
N ASP A 157 22.74 21.54 -17.97
CA ASP A 157 21.67 21.42 -16.94
C ASP A 157 20.70 20.31 -17.29
N SER A 158 20.29 20.19 -18.58
CA SER A 158 19.39 19.14 -19.05
C SER A 158 20.02 17.75 -18.91
N TRP A 159 21.30 17.60 -19.26
CA TRP A 159 22.02 16.34 -19.11
C TRP A 159 22.29 15.97 -17.66
N THR A 160 22.57 16.95 -16.80
CA THR A 160 22.71 16.74 -15.36
C THR A 160 21.39 16.27 -14.76
N LEU A 161 20.27 16.91 -15.12
CA LEU A 161 18.93 16.48 -14.67
C LEU A 161 18.62 15.06 -15.14
N PHE A 162 18.91 14.74 -16.39
CA PHE A 162 18.72 13.40 -16.95
C PHE A 162 19.60 12.37 -16.22
N GLY A 163 20.87 12.68 -15.96
CA GLY A 163 21.76 11.81 -15.19
C GLY A 163 21.29 11.57 -13.76
N ILE A 164 20.82 12.60 -13.06
CA ILE A 164 20.22 12.49 -11.71
C ILE A 164 18.96 11.62 -11.76
N TYR A 165 18.09 11.83 -12.75
CA TYR A 165 16.89 11.02 -12.93
C TYR A 165 17.23 9.55 -13.16
N LEU A 166 18.14 9.25 -14.08
CA LEU A 166 18.57 7.86 -14.35
C LEU A 166 19.19 7.20 -13.12
N ARG A 167 20.05 7.94 -12.40
CA ARG A 167 20.64 7.44 -11.15
C ARG A 167 19.57 7.09 -10.14
N ASN A 168 18.61 7.98 -9.89
CA ASN A 168 17.57 7.75 -8.92
C ASN A 168 16.63 6.62 -9.35
N LEU A 169 16.31 6.53 -10.64
CA LEU A 169 15.55 5.43 -11.22
C LEU A 169 16.28 4.09 -11.01
N HIS A 170 17.58 4.05 -11.32
CA HIS A 170 18.39 2.84 -11.14
C HIS A 170 18.45 2.39 -9.67
N LEU A 171 18.69 3.32 -8.73
CA LEU A 171 18.71 3.03 -7.30
C LEU A 171 17.35 2.47 -6.82
N ASN A 172 16.26 3.06 -7.26
CA ASN A 172 14.93 2.56 -6.94
C ASN A 172 14.69 1.15 -7.53
N TRP A 173 15.12 0.91 -8.76
CA TRP A 173 14.97 -0.39 -9.39
C TRP A 173 15.82 -1.47 -8.73
N MET A 174 17.04 -1.15 -8.27
CA MET A 174 17.86 -2.09 -7.51
C MET A 174 17.16 -2.63 -6.25
N VAL A 175 16.24 -1.87 -5.66
CA VAL A 175 15.46 -2.31 -4.50
C VAL A 175 14.12 -2.94 -4.94
N LEU A 176 13.40 -2.29 -5.85
CA LEU A 176 12.05 -2.72 -6.24
C LEU A 176 12.05 -4.00 -7.07
N LEU A 177 13.03 -4.20 -7.97
CA LEU A 177 13.04 -5.40 -8.82
C LEU A 177 13.23 -6.68 -8.00
N PRO A 178 14.23 -6.82 -7.10
CA PRO A 178 14.35 -8.00 -6.24
C PRO A 178 13.11 -8.19 -5.35
N LEU A 179 12.54 -7.11 -4.82
CA LEU A 179 11.32 -7.19 -4.01
C LEU A 179 10.12 -7.73 -4.80
N LEU A 180 9.96 -7.36 -6.06
CA LEU A 180 8.93 -7.87 -6.95
C LEU A 180 9.22 -9.31 -7.44
N MET A 181 10.49 -9.69 -7.55
CA MET A 181 10.86 -11.05 -7.94
C MET A 181 10.48 -12.10 -6.89
N VAL A 182 10.58 -11.76 -5.60
CA VAL A 182 10.23 -12.70 -4.51
C VAL A 182 8.81 -13.27 -4.65
N PRO A 183 7.74 -12.47 -4.74
CA PRO A 183 6.39 -13.00 -4.92
C PRO A 183 6.20 -13.75 -6.24
N LEU A 184 6.95 -13.42 -7.31
CA LEU A 184 6.90 -14.15 -8.59
C LEU A 184 7.55 -15.54 -8.51
N LEU A 185 8.48 -15.76 -7.58
CA LEU A 185 9.06 -17.08 -7.34
C LEU A 185 8.07 -18.05 -6.68
N VAL A 186 7.12 -17.55 -5.88
CA VAL A 186 6.19 -18.41 -5.13
C VAL A 186 5.38 -19.34 -6.05
N PRO A 187 4.71 -18.86 -7.13
CA PRO A 187 4.03 -19.77 -8.07
C PRO A 187 4.96 -20.79 -8.74
N ARG A 188 6.21 -20.43 -9.02
CA ARG A 188 7.19 -21.38 -9.57
C ARG A 188 7.53 -22.50 -8.60
N TRP A 189 7.76 -22.15 -7.34
CA TRP A 189 7.96 -23.13 -6.28
C TRP A 189 6.75 -24.07 -6.15
N THR A 190 5.53 -23.53 -6.23
CA THR A 190 4.33 -24.37 -6.15
C THR A 190 4.16 -25.29 -7.37
N ILE A 191 4.52 -24.82 -8.58
CA ILE A 191 4.54 -25.66 -9.80
C ILE A 191 5.59 -26.77 -9.64
N ALA A 192 6.82 -26.43 -9.26
CA ALA A 192 7.89 -27.39 -9.05
C ALA A 192 7.53 -28.43 -7.97
N LEU A 193 7.00 -27.97 -6.83
CA LEU A 193 6.55 -28.85 -5.76
C LEU A 193 5.40 -29.77 -6.21
N ALA A 194 4.45 -29.25 -7.00
CA ALA A 194 3.34 -30.07 -7.52
C ALA A 194 3.80 -31.18 -8.45
N GLN A 195 4.98 -31.06 -9.08
CA GLN A 195 5.55 -32.05 -10.00
C GLN A 195 6.42 -33.12 -9.31
N LEU A 196 6.65 -33.02 -8.01
CA LEU A 196 7.41 -34.04 -7.26
C LEU A 196 6.60 -35.31 -7.00
N ASN A 197 7.28 -36.32 -6.49
CA ASN A 197 6.74 -37.65 -6.18
C ASN A 197 6.26 -38.39 -7.42
N THR A 198 7.11 -38.50 -8.41
CA THR A 198 6.88 -39.25 -9.65
C THR A 198 7.46 -40.65 -9.55
N PRO A 199 7.14 -41.60 -10.48
CA PRO A 199 7.71 -42.94 -10.50
C PRO A 199 9.25 -42.97 -10.53
N GLY A 200 9.91 -41.89 -11.00
CA GLY A 200 11.38 -41.79 -11.00
C GLY A 200 11.96 -41.08 -9.76
N LEU A 201 11.15 -40.39 -8.99
CA LEU A 201 11.54 -39.65 -7.78
C LEU A 201 10.46 -39.86 -6.70
N THR A 202 10.52 -40.98 -6.00
CA THR A 202 9.57 -41.31 -4.94
C THR A 202 9.96 -40.61 -3.63
N LEU A 203 9.03 -39.81 -3.10
CA LEU A 203 9.20 -39.20 -1.79
C LEU A 203 8.86 -40.18 -0.66
N PRO A 204 9.57 -40.15 0.47
CA PRO A 204 9.25 -41.01 1.60
C PRO A 204 7.85 -40.70 2.16
N VAL A 205 7.08 -41.74 2.48
CA VAL A 205 5.69 -41.60 2.96
C VAL A 205 5.57 -40.72 4.19
N TRP A 206 6.55 -40.76 5.10
CA TRP A 206 6.54 -39.88 6.29
C TRP A 206 6.58 -38.40 5.94
N LEU A 207 7.27 -38.03 4.84
CA LEU A 207 7.31 -36.62 4.40
C LEU A 207 5.94 -36.14 3.90
N LEU A 208 5.25 -36.95 3.10
CA LEU A 208 3.89 -36.72 2.65
C LEU A 208 2.95 -36.53 3.85
N GLN A 209 3.03 -37.44 4.83
CA GLN A 209 2.23 -37.37 6.04
C GLN A 209 2.56 -36.13 6.87
N ALA A 210 3.84 -35.79 7.03
CA ALA A 210 4.26 -34.59 7.75
C ALA A 210 3.71 -33.32 7.14
N VAL A 211 3.86 -33.16 5.81
CA VAL A 211 3.34 -31.99 5.08
C VAL A 211 1.82 -31.89 5.23
N PHE A 212 1.10 -33.01 5.11
CA PHE A 212 -0.34 -33.07 5.31
C PHE A 212 -0.75 -32.68 6.75
N MET A 213 -0.10 -33.25 7.75
CA MET A 213 -0.39 -32.99 9.17
C MET A 213 -0.05 -31.56 9.57
N ILE A 214 1.04 -31.00 9.08
CA ILE A 214 1.37 -29.58 9.31
C ILE A 214 0.28 -28.69 8.67
N GLY A 215 -0.11 -28.97 7.43
CA GLY A 215 -1.19 -28.25 6.77
C GLY A 215 -2.49 -28.31 7.56
N LEU A 216 -2.87 -29.47 8.05
CA LEU A 216 -4.07 -29.66 8.88
C LEU A 216 -3.97 -28.89 10.21
N GLY A 217 -2.83 -28.96 10.89
CA GLY A 217 -2.58 -28.21 12.14
C GLY A 217 -2.71 -26.69 11.96
N LEU A 218 -2.20 -26.18 10.85
CA LEU A 218 -2.32 -24.74 10.50
C LEU A 218 -3.78 -24.34 10.19
N ALA A 219 -4.56 -25.22 9.53
CA ALA A 219 -5.99 -25.00 9.32
C ALA A 219 -6.75 -24.93 10.66
N VAL A 220 -6.49 -25.89 11.56
CA VAL A 220 -7.04 -25.90 12.91
C VAL A 220 -6.69 -24.62 13.66
N MET A 221 -5.43 -24.19 13.61
CA MET A 221 -4.99 -22.94 14.25
C MET A 221 -5.77 -21.72 13.74
N ALA A 222 -5.93 -21.59 12.43
CA ALA A 222 -6.67 -20.50 11.83
C ALA A 222 -8.14 -20.52 12.23
N LEU A 223 -8.80 -21.70 12.22
CA LEU A 223 -10.19 -21.85 12.63
C LEU A 223 -10.38 -21.57 14.14
N ILE A 224 -9.47 -22.05 15.00
CA ILE A 224 -9.49 -21.73 16.43
C ILE A 224 -9.42 -20.22 16.62
N TYR A 225 -8.49 -19.54 15.94
CA TYR A 225 -8.36 -18.08 16.02
C TYR A 225 -9.66 -17.38 15.64
N LEU A 226 -10.30 -17.77 14.52
CA LEU A 226 -11.55 -17.18 14.06
C LEU A 226 -12.69 -17.32 15.07
N HIS A 227 -12.84 -18.49 15.68
CA HIS A 227 -13.85 -18.71 16.71
C HIS A 227 -13.52 -18.04 18.05
N LEU A 228 -12.24 -18.02 18.44
CA LEU A 228 -11.77 -17.46 19.69
C LEU A 228 -11.84 -15.92 19.71
N CYS A 229 -11.56 -15.28 18.57
CA CYS A 229 -11.41 -13.83 18.47
C CYS A 229 -12.67 -13.10 17.99
N ARG A 230 -13.83 -13.76 17.96
CA ARG A 230 -15.11 -13.09 17.67
C ARG A 230 -15.34 -11.91 18.63
N PRO A 231 -15.85 -10.77 18.16
CA PRO A 231 -16.07 -9.57 18.98
C PRO A 231 -16.98 -9.81 20.19
N THR A 232 -18.08 -10.54 20.01
CA THR A 232 -19.02 -10.88 21.11
C THR A 232 -18.38 -11.67 22.25
N LEU A 233 -17.24 -12.32 22.00
CA LEU A 233 -16.51 -13.08 23.02
C LEU A 233 -15.42 -12.25 23.72
N ARG A 234 -15.36 -10.94 23.49
CA ARG A 234 -14.34 -10.05 24.06
C ARG A 234 -14.33 -10.07 25.58
N GLU A 235 -15.49 -10.07 26.21
CA GLU A 235 -15.59 -10.12 27.66
C GLU A 235 -15.02 -11.42 28.25
N TYR A 236 -15.30 -12.56 27.58
CA TYR A 236 -14.74 -13.86 27.97
C TYR A 236 -13.22 -13.90 27.84
N ARG A 237 -12.64 -13.18 26.86
CA ARG A 237 -11.18 -13.11 26.66
C ARG A 237 -10.51 -12.18 27.65
N ARG A 238 -11.20 -11.14 28.15
CA ARG A 238 -10.61 -10.05 28.96
C ARG A 238 -9.79 -10.56 30.16
N ASN A 239 -10.22 -11.66 30.77
CA ASN A 239 -9.58 -12.26 31.92
C ASN A 239 -8.76 -13.52 31.59
N THR A 240 -8.31 -13.65 30.33
CA THR A 240 -7.54 -14.79 29.86
C THR A 240 -6.25 -14.35 29.17
N ARG A 241 -5.32 -15.32 28.98
CA ARG A 241 -4.10 -15.12 28.18
C ARG A 241 -4.39 -14.76 26.71
N TRP A 242 -5.63 -14.87 26.24
CA TRP A 242 -6.03 -14.62 24.86
C TRP A 242 -6.38 -13.14 24.58
N GLN A 243 -6.31 -12.25 25.57
CA GLN A 243 -6.61 -10.82 25.40
C GLN A 243 -5.70 -10.13 24.37
N THR A 244 -4.42 -10.53 24.30
CA THR A 244 -3.45 -9.94 23.37
C THR A 244 -3.75 -10.24 21.91
N LEU A 245 -4.55 -11.28 21.61
CA LEU A 245 -4.89 -11.69 20.24
C LEU A 245 -5.83 -10.71 19.50
N GLU A 246 -6.36 -9.67 20.17
CA GLU A 246 -7.21 -8.65 19.52
C GLU A 246 -6.42 -7.71 18.58
N ARG A 247 -5.10 -7.69 18.65
CA ARG A 247 -4.27 -6.81 17.82
C ARG A 247 -4.22 -7.31 16.37
N GLN A 248 -4.28 -6.38 15.42
CA GLN A 248 -4.31 -6.69 13.97
C GLN A 248 -3.16 -7.61 13.49
N HIS A 249 -1.96 -7.46 14.02
CA HIS A 249 -0.84 -8.32 13.63
C HIS A 249 -1.09 -9.79 13.97
N TRP A 250 -1.83 -10.09 15.05
CA TRP A 250 -2.18 -11.47 15.38
C TRP A 250 -3.16 -12.08 14.38
N PHE A 251 -4.04 -11.28 13.76
CA PHE A 251 -4.88 -11.77 12.68
C PHE A 251 -4.03 -12.26 11.49
N LEU A 252 -2.99 -11.53 11.14
CA LEU A 252 -2.09 -11.94 10.06
C LEU A 252 -1.28 -13.19 10.42
N VAL A 253 -0.73 -13.25 11.64
CA VAL A 253 0.20 -14.32 12.07
C VAL A 253 -0.53 -15.58 12.52
N ALA A 254 -1.68 -15.47 13.17
CA ALA A 254 -2.40 -16.60 13.76
C ALA A 254 -3.66 -17.03 12.97
N CYS A 255 -4.06 -16.28 11.94
CA CYS A 255 -5.20 -16.62 11.10
C CYS A 255 -4.83 -16.65 9.60
N LEU A 256 -4.57 -15.48 9.01
CA LEU A 256 -4.41 -15.37 7.56
C LEU A 256 -3.16 -16.11 7.05
N GLY A 257 -2.01 -15.89 7.68
CA GLY A 257 -0.76 -16.59 7.35
C GLY A 257 -0.89 -18.13 7.47
N PRO A 258 -1.31 -18.67 8.63
CA PRO A 258 -1.55 -20.09 8.80
C PRO A 258 -2.58 -20.65 7.82
N LEU A 259 -3.66 -19.93 7.52
CA LEU A 259 -4.67 -20.37 6.55
C LEU A 259 -4.07 -20.53 5.14
N ILE A 260 -3.33 -19.54 4.66
CA ILE A 260 -2.67 -19.60 3.34
C ILE A 260 -1.64 -20.72 3.30
N THR A 261 -0.78 -20.82 4.32
CA THR A 261 0.26 -21.84 4.41
C THR A 261 -0.35 -23.25 4.54
N SER A 262 -1.45 -23.39 5.27
CA SER A 262 -2.23 -24.62 5.35
C SER A 262 -2.69 -25.07 3.97
N VAL A 263 -3.31 -24.19 3.21
CA VAL A 263 -3.81 -24.50 1.86
C VAL A 263 -2.67 -24.90 0.93
N LEU A 264 -1.52 -24.22 1.01
CA LEU A 264 -0.32 -24.59 0.25
C LEU A 264 0.16 -26.00 0.60
N PHE A 265 0.26 -26.34 1.87
CA PHE A 265 0.70 -27.66 2.30
C PHE A 265 -0.30 -28.76 1.93
N LEU A 266 -1.58 -28.51 2.11
CA LEU A 266 -2.62 -29.49 1.76
C LEU A 266 -2.70 -29.73 0.24
N THR A 267 -2.60 -28.68 -0.58
CA THR A 267 -2.57 -28.83 -2.05
C THR A 267 -1.29 -29.51 -2.53
N THR A 268 -0.14 -29.22 -1.92
CA THR A 268 1.13 -29.91 -2.21
C THR A 268 1.06 -31.39 -1.83
N ALA A 269 0.60 -31.71 -0.62
CA ALA A 269 0.41 -33.10 -0.19
C ALA A 269 -0.55 -33.85 -1.11
N TRP A 270 -1.62 -33.21 -1.56
CA TRP A 270 -2.55 -33.77 -2.53
C TRP A 270 -1.87 -34.07 -3.89
N ALA A 271 -1.10 -33.12 -4.41
CA ALA A 271 -0.36 -33.28 -5.65
C ALA A 271 0.61 -34.48 -5.55
N TRP A 272 1.38 -34.59 -4.48
CA TRP A 272 2.30 -35.70 -4.23
C TRP A 272 1.59 -37.05 -4.11
N PHE A 273 0.44 -37.07 -3.43
CA PHE A 273 -0.39 -38.23 -3.30
C PHE A 273 -0.85 -38.74 -4.69
N ARG A 274 -1.33 -37.83 -5.54
CA ARG A 274 -1.78 -38.17 -6.90
C ARG A 274 -0.65 -38.63 -7.81
N ASN A 275 0.48 -37.94 -7.80
CA ASN A 275 1.66 -38.32 -8.60
C ASN A 275 2.24 -39.66 -8.19
N GLY A 276 2.13 -40.03 -6.92
CA GLY A 276 2.54 -41.35 -6.40
C GLY A 276 1.55 -42.50 -6.67
N GLY A 277 0.52 -42.25 -7.50
CA GLY A 277 -0.48 -43.28 -7.85
C GLY A 277 -1.62 -43.42 -6.84
N GLY A 278 -1.79 -42.42 -5.93
CA GLY A 278 -2.92 -42.40 -5.01
C GLY A 278 -4.26 -42.24 -5.73
N THR A 279 -5.23 -43.10 -5.37
CA THR A 279 -6.57 -43.09 -5.97
C THR A 279 -7.60 -42.38 -5.11
N LEU A 280 -8.62 -41.81 -5.76
CA LEU A 280 -9.72 -41.13 -5.09
C LEU A 280 -10.63 -42.05 -4.30
N GLU A 281 -10.60 -43.33 -4.56
CA GLU A 281 -11.33 -44.37 -3.82
C GLU A 281 -10.94 -44.40 -2.33
N GLN A 282 -9.66 -44.04 -2.04
CA GLN A 282 -9.15 -43.95 -0.68
C GLN A 282 -9.77 -42.78 0.12
N LEU A 283 -10.27 -41.75 -0.56
CA LEU A 283 -11.03 -40.66 0.06
C LEU A 283 -12.54 -40.87 -0.14
N SER A 284 -13.12 -41.82 0.60
CA SER A 284 -14.54 -42.07 0.54
C SER A 284 -15.35 -40.86 0.98
N LEU A 285 -16.58 -40.72 0.49
CA LEU A 285 -17.47 -39.60 0.82
C LEU A 285 -17.69 -39.46 2.33
N PRO A 286 -17.93 -40.54 3.11
CA PRO A 286 -18.06 -40.43 4.56
C PRO A 286 -16.81 -39.85 5.24
N HIS A 287 -15.62 -40.28 4.83
CA HIS A 287 -14.37 -39.81 5.42
C HIS A 287 -14.14 -38.31 5.16
N ALA A 288 -14.47 -37.82 3.96
CA ALA A 288 -14.37 -36.39 3.64
C ALA A 288 -15.34 -35.55 4.48
N ILE A 289 -16.60 -35.99 4.60
CA ILE A 289 -17.62 -35.31 5.41
C ILE A 289 -17.21 -35.32 6.89
N LEU A 290 -16.89 -36.50 7.45
CA LEU A 290 -16.50 -36.65 8.86
C LEU A 290 -15.22 -35.85 9.17
N GLY A 291 -14.24 -35.85 8.27
CA GLY A 291 -13.01 -35.06 8.40
C GLY A 291 -13.31 -33.57 8.50
N GLY A 292 -14.19 -33.03 7.64
CA GLY A 292 -14.62 -31.64 7.67
C GLY A 292 -15.39 -31.29 8.95
N VAL A 293 -16.33 -32.16 9.38
CA VAL A 293 -17.04 -32.02 10.65
C VAL A 293 -16.07 -32.00 11.83
N PHE A 294 -15.16 -32.96 11.89
CA PHE A 294 -14.20 -33.07 12.99
C PHE A 294 -13.29 -31.86 13.07
N LEU A 295 -12.76 -31.40 11.95
CA LEU A 295 -11.86 -30.26 11.86
C LEU A 295 -12.55 -28.98 12.35
N HIS A 296 -13.74 -28.68 11.86
CA HIS A 296 -14.45 -27.44 12.20
C HIS A 296 -15.00 -27.49 13.62
N THR A 297 -15.70 -28.59 13.99
CA THR A 297 -16.29 -28.76 15.33
C THR A 297 -15.21 -28.86 16.41
N GLY A 298 -14.10 -29.55 16.13
CA GLY A 298 -12.97 -29.64 17.06
C GLY A 298 -12.33 -28.27 17.33
N SER A 299 -12.13 -27.47 16.29
CA SER A 299 -11.61 -26.10 16.44
C SER A 299 -12.54 -25.18 17.22
N TRP A 300 -13.85 -25.28 16.95
CA TRP A 300 -14.88 -24.56 17.68
C TRP A 300 -14.94 -25.00 19.15
N LEU A 301 -14.97 -26.32 19.41
CA LEU A 301 -15.01 -26.89 20.76
C LEU A 301 -13.79 -26.45 21.58
N PHE A 302 -12.59 -26.44 20.97
CA PHE A 302 -11.39 -25.91 21.63
C PHE A 302 -11.60 -24.45 22.08
N SER A 303 -12.17 -23.59 21.22
CA SER A 303 -12.42 -22.19 21.56
C SER A 303 -13.41 -22.03 22.70
N VAL A 304 -14.46 -22.85 22.75
CA VAL A 304 -15.46 -22.89 23.84
C VAL A 304 -14.80 -23.30 25.15
N LEU A 305 -13.97 -24.34 25.13
CA LEU A 305 -13.21 -24.81 26.30
C LEU A 305 -12.21 -23.77 26.79
N ALA A 306 -11.45 -23.18 25.89
CA ALA A 306 -10.42 -22.17 26.21
C ALA A 306 -11.01 -20.93 26.88
N LEU A 307 -12.24 -20.55 26.51
CA LEU A 307 -12.97 -19.44 27.11
C LEU A 307 -13.86 -19.81 28.29
N LYS A 308 -13.85 -21.08 28.72
CA LYS A 308 -14.67 -21.61 29.82
C LYS A 308 -16.19 -21.33 29.67
N ARG A 309 -16.70 -21.32 28.42
CA ARG A 309 -18.11 -21.00 28.10
C ARG A 309 -19.08 -22.08 28.52
N PHE A 310 -18.63 -23.27 28.91
CA PHE A 310 -19.51 -24.40 29.32
C PHE A 310 -20.35 -24.14 30.59
N LYS A 311 -20.01 -23.11 31.37
CA LYS A 311 -20.79 -22.80 32.60
C LYS A 311 -22.20 -22.27 32.30
N ALA A 312 -22.48 -21.85 31.09
CA ALA A 312 -23.82 -21.43 30.65
C ALA A 312 -24.26 -22.35 29.51
N PHE A 313 -24.78 -23.53 29.84
CA PHE A 313 -25.42 -24.42 28.86
C PHE A 313 -26.67 -23.72 28.34
N SER A 314 -26.52 -23.01 27.25
CA SER A 314 -27.58 -22.28 26.55
C SER A 314 -28.09 -23.15 25.40
N PRO A 315 -29.39 -23.20 25.10
CA PRO A 315 -29.92 -23.82 23.88
C PRO A 315 -29.24 -23.33 22.62
N TRP A 316 -28.72 -22.10 22.62
CA TRP A 316 -27.97 -21.47 21.53
C TRP A 316 -26.66 -22.18 21.24
N LEU A 317 -25.97 -22.75 22.25
CA LEU A 317 -24.72 -23.50 22.07
C LEU A 317 -24.96 -24.77 21.24
N PHE A 318 -26.10 -25.43 21.41
CA PHE A 318 -26.48 -26.58 20.60
C PHE A 318 -26.66 -26.19 19.12
N TRP A 319 -27.41 -25.14 18.85
CA TRP A 319 -27.63 -24.67 17.47
C TRP A 319 -26.34 -24.16 16.81
N GLU A 320 -25.49 -23.48 17.58
CA GLU A 320 -24.17 -23.06 17.09
C GLU A 320 -23.30 -24.27 16.70
N THR A 321 -23.29 -25.32 17.54
CA THR A 321 -22.60 -26.58 17.26
C THR A 321 -23.14 -27.26 16.00
N ALA A 322 -24.45 -27.30 15.86
CA ALA A 322 -25.10 -27.88 14.68
C ALA A 322 -24.71 -27.11 13.37
N ALA A 323 -24.67 -25.77 13.42
CA ALA A 323 -24.27 -24.95 12.32
C ALA A 323 -22.78 -25.18 11.95
N VAL A 324 -21.90 -25.29 12.94
CA VAL A 324 -20.49 -25.60 12.76
C VAL A 324 -20.28 -26.98 12.13
N ALA A 325 -21.00 -27.97 12.64
CA ALA A 325 -20.94 -29.34 12.09
C ALA A 325 -21.46 -29.42 10.64
N ALA A 326 -22.59 -28.76 10.36
CA ALA A 326 -23.14 -28.69 9.01
C ALA A 326 -22.21 -28.02 8.00
N THR A 327 -21.58 -26.90 8.39
CA THR A 327 -20.63 -26.21 7.53
C THR A 327 -19.31 -26.94 7.40
N GLY A 328 -18.88 -27.67 8.42
CA GLY A 328 -17.76 -28.60 8.33
C GLY A 328 -18.04 -29.75 7.34
N ALA A 329 -19.22 -30.34 7.41
CA ALA A 329 -19.67 -31.36 6.46
C ALA A 329 -19.71 -30.85 5.03
N LEU A 330 -20.26 -29.66 4.82
CA LEU A 330 -20.29 -28.98 3.52
C LEU A 330 -18.87 -28.74 2.99
N GLY A 331 -17.94 -28.27 3.84
CA GLY A 331 -16.54 -28.05 3.46
C GLY A 331 -15.86 -29.32 3.00
N GLY A 332 -16.03 -30.42 3.73
CA GLY A 332 -15.51 -31.74 3.36
C GLY A 332 -16.08 -32.26 2.04
N LEU A 333 -17.39 -32.09 1.82
CA LEU A 333 -18.06 -32.46 0.57
C LEU A 333 -17.55 -31.66 -0.63
N LEU A 334 -17.46 -30.33 -0.49
CA LEU A 334 -16.98 -29.46 -1.55
C LEU A 334 -15.51 -29.71 -1.89
N LEU A 335 -14.66 -29.89 -0.87
CA LEU A 335 -13.26 -30.22 -1.06
C LEU A 335 -13.12 -31.52 -1.85
N ARG A 336 -13.82 -32.59 -1.45
CA ARG A 336 -13.82 -33.85 -2.19
C ARG A 336 -14.29 -33.66 -3.64
N SER A 337 -15.33 -32.86 -3.86
CA SER A 337 -15.88 -32.61 -5.21
C SER A 337 -14.87 -31.90 -6.13
N ILE A 338 -14.03 -31.01 -5.62
CA ILE A 338 -12.94 -30.38 -6.36
C ILE A 338 -11.81 -31.40 -6.60
N LEU A 339 -11.43 -32.16 -5.58
CA LEU A 339 -10.35 -33.16 -5.67
C LEU A 339 -10.67 -34.25 -6.70
N LEU A 340 -11.95 -34.62 -6.87
CA LEU A 340 -12.40 -35.55 -7.93
C LEU A 340 -12.08 -35.09 -9.34
N LYS A 341 -11.90 -33.79 -9.55
CA LYS A 341 -11.59 -33.21 -10.87
C LYS A 341 -10.10 -33.06 -11.15
N THR A 342 -9.24 -33.40 -10.18
CA THR A 342 -7.79 -33.38 -10.40
C THR A 342 -7.35 -34.59 -11.21
N PRO A 343 -6.49 -34.42 -12.22
CA PRO A 343 -5.98 -35.52 -13.02
C PRO A 343 -5.12 -36.51 -12.19
N ASP A 344 -4.95 -37.70 -12.67
CA ASP A 344 -4.22 -38.78 -11.98
C ASP A 344 -2.73 -38.45 -11.79
N GLN A 345 -2.17 -37.65 -12.68
CA GLN A 345 -0.80 -37.20 -12.59
C GLN A 345 -0.71 -35.73 -12.95
N LEU A 346 -0.09 -34.95 -12.08
CA LEU A 346 0.14 -33.50 -12.25
C LEU A 346 1.53 -33.20 -12.86
N VAL A 347 2.20 -34.25 -13.41
CA VAL A 347 3.56 -34.10 -13.96
C VAL A 347 3.56 -33.35 -15.29
N VAL A 348 2.45 -33.41 -16.04
CA VAL A 348 2.34 -32.64 -17.29
C VAL A 348 2.33 -31.16 -16.99
N ALA A 349 3.26 -30.41 -17.58
CA ALA A 349 3.50 -29.00 -17.27
C ALA A 349 2.23 -28.15 -17.25
N LYS A 350 1.36 -28.28 -18.24
CA LYS A 350 0.09 -27.52 -18.32
C LYS A 350 -0.86 -27.80 -17.14
N PHE A 351 -0.90 -29.05 -16.65
CA PHE A 351 -1.73 -29.39 -15.50
C PHE A 351 -1.13 -28.87 -14.20
N ALA A 352 0.19 -28.92 -14.04
CA ALA A 352 0.88 -28.35 -12.89
C ALA A 352 0.72 -26.84 -12.81
N GLU A 353 0.80 -26.13 -13.93
CA GLU A 353 0.55 -24.70 -14.04
C GLU A 353 -0.91 -24.34 -13.67
N CYS A 354 -1.89 -25.03 -14.23
CA CYS A 354 -3.29 -24.86 -13.87
C CYS A 354 -3.54 -25.19 -12.40
N PHE A 355 -2.96 -26.29 -11.89
CA PHE A 355 -3.10 -26.68 -10.50
C PHE A 355 -2.51 -25.62 -9.55
N ALA A 356 -1.28 -25.17 -9.79
CA ALA A 356 -0.64 -24.12 -8.97
C ALA A 356 -1.42 -22.79 -9.00
N THR A 357 -2.05 -22.48 -10.13
CA THR A 357 -2.83 -21.24 -10.28
C THR A 357 -4.17 -21.32 -9.55
N PHE A 358 -4.89 -22.45 -9.62
CA PHE A 358 -6.29 -22.53 -9.18
C PHE A 358 -6.53 -23.39 -7.94
N ALA A 359 -5.61 -24.26 -7.53
CA ALA A 359 -5.82 -25.13 -6.38
C ALA A 359 -5.91 -24.33 -5.07
N VAL A 360 -5.00 -23.40 -4.86
CA VAL A 360 -5.01 -22.52 -3.66
C VAL A 360 -6.26 -21.64 -3.62
N PRO A 361 -6.59 -20.86 -4.65
CA PRO A 361 -7.84 -20.10 -4.69
C PRO A 361 -9.08 -20.98 -4.58
N GLY A 362 -9.07 -22.18 -5.16
CA GLY A 362 -10.19 -23.13 -5.09
C GLY A 362 -10.49 -23.58 -3.67
N VAL A 363 -9.47 -23.95 -2.89
CA VAL A 363 -9.63 -24.33 -1.48
C VAL A 363 -10.03 -23.13 -0.62
N LEU A 364 -9.45 -21.94 -0.87
CA LEU A 364 -9.84 -20.70 -0.19
C LEU A 364 -11.29 -20.31 -0.53
N ALA A 365 -11.78 -20.58 -1.75
CA ALA A 365 -13.16 -20.36 -2.14
C ALA A 365 -14.13 -21.27 -1.36
N ILE A 366 -13.73 -22.54 -1.10
CA ILE A 366 -14.50 -23.44 -0.24
C ILE A 366 -14.59 -22.86 1.17
N PHE A 367 -13.47 -22.39 1.72
CA PHE A 367 -13.47 -21.73 3.03
C PHE A 367 -14.41 -20.52 3.04
N LEU A 368 -14.35 -19.68 2.02
CA LEU A 368 -15.21 -18.49 1.91
C LEU A 368 -16.71 -18.87 1.86
N LEU A 369 -17.04 -19.87 1.05
CA LEU A 369 -18.40 -20.36 0.89
C LEU A 369 -18.93 -20.96 2.20
N THR A 370 -18.14 -21.82 2.86
CA THR A 370 -18.52 -22.43 4.14
C THR A 370 -18.66 -21.41 5.26
N ALA A 371 -17.78 -20.38 5.30
CA ALA A 371 -17.87 -19.25 6.23
C ALA A 371 -19.15 -18.44 5.98
N THR A 372 -19.52 -18.20 4.72
CA THR A 372 -20.76 -17.49 4.37
C THR A 372 -22.00 -18.29 4.79
N VAL A 373 -22.01 -19.60 4.55
CA VAL A 373 -23.10 -20.50 4.99
C VAL A 373 -23.16 -20.55 6.53
N PHE A 374 -22.00 -20.58 7.20
CA PHE A 374 -21.95 -20.52 8.67
C PHE A 374 -22.60 -19.25 9.20
N ILE A 375 -22.27 -18.09 8.65
CA ILE A 375 -22.87 -16.81 9.05
C ILE A 375 -24.39 -16.83 8.83
N GLY A 376 -24.84 -17.37 7.69
CA GLY A 376 -26.27 -17.51 7.39
C GLY A 376 -26.99 -18.37 8.40
N LEU A 377 -26.47 -19.57 8.70
CA LEU A 377 -27.04 -20.49 9.69
C LEU A 377 -26.96 -19.95 11.11
N ALA A 378 -25.85 -19.30 11.45
CA ALA A 378 -25.62 -18.72 12.78
C ALA A 378 -26.22 -17.33 12.97
N SER A 379 -26.88 -16.75 11.96
CA SER A 379 -27.39 -15.36 11.98
C SER A 379 -28.34 -15.06 13.16
N ARG A 380 -29.06 -16.05 13.67
CA ARG A 380 -29.98 -15.93 14.85
C ARG A 380 -29.22 -15.94 16.18
N PHE A 381 -27.98 -16.36 16.23
CA PHE A 381 -27.19 -16.57 17.45
C PHE A 381 -25.96 -15.68 17.50
N THR A 382 -25.65 -14.95 16.42
CA THR A 382 -24.50 -14.07 16.28
C THR A 382 -24.95 -12.62 16.18
N GLU A 383 -24.24 -11.74 16.84
CA GLU A 383 -24.48 -10.31 16.75
C GLU A 383 -23.91 -9.74 15.43
N GLU A 384 -24.29 -8.51 15.11
CA GLU A 384 -23.84 -7.81 13.91
C GLU A 384 -22.32 -7.69 13.85
N GLN A 385 -21.66 -7.44 14.99
CA GLN A 385 -20.20 -7.34 15.09
C GLN A 385 -19.50 -8.65 14.72
N ASP A 386 -20.06 -9.82 15.06
CA ASP A 386 -19.51 -11.12 14.65
C ASP A 386 -19.64 -11.32 13.14
N ARG A 387 -20.78 -10.92 12.56
CA ARG A 387 -20.99 -10.98 11.11
C ARG A 387 -19.99 -10.09 10.35
N GLU A 388 -19.74 -8.90 10.87
CA GLU A 388 -18.72 -7.99 10.32
C GLU A 388 -17.31 -8.59 10.42
N TRP A 389 -16.97 -9.23 11.53
CA TRP A 389 -15.68 -9.92 11.72
C TRP A 389 -15.44 -10.99 10.65
N TRP A 390 -16.43 -11.84 10.41
CA TRP A 390 -16.35 -12.86 9.36
C TRP A 390 -16.32 -12.24 7.97
N GLY A 391 -17.07 -11.17 7.73
CA GLY A 391 -17.05 -10.42 6.47
C GLY A 391 -15.69 -9.80 6.18
N ARG A 392 -15.04 -9.21 7.18
CA ARG A 392 -13.66 -8.69 7.06
C ARG A 392 -12.65 -9.80 6.77
N THR A 393 -12.79 -10.94 7.44
CA THR A 393 -11.96 -12.12 7.17
C THR A 393 -12.14 -12.60 5.73
N GLY A 394 -13.38 -12.70 5.27
CA GLY A 394 -13.71 -13.06 3.89
C GLY A 394 -13.10 -12.11 2.87
N SER A 395 -13.12 -10.80 3.14
CA SER A 395 -12.50 -9.79 2.28
C SER A 395 -10.99 -9.99 2.14
N TRP A 396 -10.28 -10.27 3.23
CA TRP A 396 -8.85 -10.58 3.20
C TRP A 396 -8.55 -11.85 2.41
N VAL A 397 -9.36 -12.91 2.60
CA VAL A 397 -9.21 -14.16 1.84
C VAL A 397 -9.43 -13.91 0.35
N LEU A 398 -10.44 -13.12 -0.02
CA LEU A 398 -10.70 -12.74 -1.41
C LEU A 398 -9.53 -11.97 -2.03
N ILE A 399 -8.95 -10.99 -1.31
CA ILE A 399 -7.76 -10.27 -1.75
C ILE A 399 -6.61 -11.23 -2.02
N VAL A 400 -6.35 -12.16 -1.11
CA VAL A 400 -5.32 -13.19 -1.29
C VAL A 400 -5.59 -14.05 -2.52
N MET A 401 -6.84 -14.49 -2.73
CA MET A 401 -7.22 -15.27 -3.92
C MET A 401 -6.95 -14.51 -5.21
N VAL A 402 -7.30 -13.23 -5.27
CA VAL A 402 -7.08 -12.38 -6.45
C VAL A 402 -5.58 -12.18 -6.71
N ILE A 403 -4.81 -11.84 -5.68
CA ILE A 403 -3.36 -11.66 -5.78
C ILE A 403 -2.69 -12.98 -6.21
N TRP A 404 -3.05 -14.10 -5.57
CA TRP A 404 -2.51 -15.42 -5.90
C TRP A 404 -2.81 -15.79 -7.35
N SER A 405 -4.07 -15.72 -7.76
CA SER A 405 -4.47 -16.05 -9.14
C SER A 405 -3.78 -15.14 -10.16
N GLY A 406 -3.67 -13.84 -9.87
CA GLY A 406 -2.99 -12.89 -10.74
C GLY A 406 -1.50 -13.19 -10.89
N LEU A 407 -0.78 -13.37 -9.77
CA LEU A 407 0.65 -13.71 -9.79
C LEU A 407 0.91 -15.05 -10.48
N SER A 408 0.12 -16.07 -10.13
CA SER A 408 0.28 -17.40 -10.72
C SER A 408 -0.05 -17.40 -12.22
N ALA A 409 -1.07 -16.67 -12.65
CA ALA A 409 -1.41 -16.53 -14.06
C ALA A 409 -0.30 -15.80 -14.84
N ILE A 410 0.31 -14.75 -14.28
CA ILE A 410 1.44 -14.05 -14.89
C ILE A 410 2.63 -15.00 -15.07
N VAL A 411 2.93 -15.80 -14.06
CA VAL A 411 4.07 -16.73 -14.08
C VAL A 411 3.82 -17.92 -15.02
N ALA A 412 2.62 -18.51 -14.96
CA ALA A 412 2.29 -19.72 -15.73
C ALA A 412 1.99 -19.39 -17.20
N PHE A 413 1.21 -18.36 -17.47
CA PHE A 413 0.69 -18.08 -18.82
C PHE A 413 1.34 -16.85 -19.48
N GLY A 414 2.07 -16.02 -18.72
CA GLY A 414 2.76 -14.83 -19.23
C GLY A 414 3.72 -15.11 -20.40
N PRO A 415 4.57 -16.16 -20.33
CA PRO A 415 5.44 -16.53 -21.45
C PRO A 415 4.68 -16.79 -22.76
N GLY A 416 3.53 -17.45 -22.68
CA GLY A 416 2.66 -17.68 -23.81
C GLY A 416 2.08 -16.38 -24.42
N LEU A 417 1.74 -15.42 -23.57
CA LEU A 417 1.25 -14.11 -24.01
C LEU A 417 2.31 -13.32 -24.79
N ILE A 418 3.58 -13.41 -24.40
CA ILE A 418 4.67 -12.74 -25.11
C ILE A 418 4.87 -13.32 -26.51
N ALA A 419 4.69 -14.62 -26.67
CA ALA A 419 4.76 -15.24 -28.00
C ALA A 419 3.71 -14.68 -28.99
N TRP A 420 2.61 -14.08 -28.47
CA TRP A 420 1.60 -13.39 -29.25
C TRP A 420 1.88 -11.90 -29.47
N THR A 421 2.83 -11.30 -28.71
CA THR A 421 3.11 -9.85 -28.78
C THR A 421 3.60 -9.36 -30.15
N PRO A 422 4.39 -10.12 -30.96
CA PRO A 422 4.74 -9.66 -32.30
C PRO A 422 3.52 -9.46 -33.20
N LYS A 423 2.49 -10.32 -33.06
CA LYS A 423 1.24 -10.22 -33.81
C LYS A 423 0.38 -9.05 -33.34
N ILE A 424 0.33 -8.82 -32.03
CA ILE A 424 -0.40 -7.69 -31.43
C ILE A 424 0.33 -6.37 -31.71
N ALA A 425 1.67 -6.33 -31.61
CA ALA A 425 2.46 -5.15 -31.90
C ALA A 425 2.37 -4.77 -33.39
N ALA A 426 2.35 -5.75 -34.30
CA ALA A 426 2.14 -5.51 -35.71
C ALA A 426 0.74 -4.93 -36.01
N SER A 427 -0.30 -5.40 -35.30
CA SER A 427 -1.67 -4.91 -35.43
C SER A 427 -1.88 -3.50 -34.85
N LEU A 428 -1.05 -3.08 -33.90
CA LEU A 428 -1.12 -1.77 -33.22
C LEU A 428 -0.14 -0.72 -33.81
N GLY A 429 0.42 -0.97 -35.00
CA GLY A 429 1.32 -0.02 -35.68
C GLY A 429 2.77 -0.04 -35.17
N GLY A 430 3.17 -1.12 -34.50
CA GLY A 430 4.56 -1.34 -34.05
C GLY A 430 4.98 -0.51 -32.83
N LEU A 431 6.27 -0.56 -32.53
CA LEU A 431 6.88 0.16 -31.38
C LEU A 431 6.67 1.69 -31.48
N SER A 432 6.58 2.24 -32.68
CA SER A 432 6.34 3.66 -32.94
C SER A 432 4.94 4.10 -32.48
N GLY A 433 3.91 3.27 -32.66
CA GLY A 433 2.56 3.57 -32.18
C GLY A 433 2.48 3.57 -30.65
N LEU A 434 3.15 2.63 -30.00
CA LEU A 434 3.25 2.57 -28.53
C LEU A 434 4.07 3.77 -27.97
N LEU A 435 5.16 4.15 -28.61
CA LEU A 435 5.98 5.31 -28.20
C LEU A 435 5.19 6.62 -28.37
N THR A 436 4.44 6.76 -29.46
CA THR A 436 3.59 7.93 -29.73
C THR A 436 2.44 8.01 -28.70
N LEU A 437 1.86 6.87 -28.31
CA LEU A 437 0.90 6.78 -27.22
C LEU A 437 1.50 7.25 -25.89
N VAL A 438 2.67 6.75 -25.50
CA VAL A 438 3.31 7.08 -24.23
C VAL A 438 3.85 8.52 -24.20
N LEU A 439 4.46 8.99 -25.28
CA LEU A 439 5.03 10.35 -25.36
C LEU A 439 4.00 11.42 -25.70
N GLY A 440 2.96 11.09 -26.48
CA GLY A 440 1.91 12.02 -26.88
C GLY A 440 0.99 12.47 -25.75
N PHE A 441 0.88 11.70 -24.67
CA PHE A 441 0.01 12.01 -23.55
C PHE A 441 0.65 12.91 -22.47
N GLY A 442 1.98 13.06 -22.47
CA GLY A 442 2.69 13.88 -21.46
C GLY A 442 2.66 15.38 -21.70
N SER A 443 2.18 15.87 -22.85
CA SER A 443 2.35 17.27 -23.26
C SER A 443 1.07 18.13 -23.23
N ARG A 444 -0.09 17.59 -22.84
CA ARG A 444 -1.33 18.38 -22.76
C ARG A 444 -1.53 18.99 -21.37
N THR A 445 -1.37 20.30 -21.27
CA THR A 445 -1.70 21.08 -20.09
C THR A 445 -3.19 21.11 -19.82
N THR A 446 -3.57 20.93 -18.57
CA THR A 446 -4.94 20.75 -18.05
C THR A 446 -5.92 21.92 -18.36
N ALA A 447 -5.43 23.05 -18.87
CA ALA A 447 -6.23 24.24 -19.12
C ALA A 447 -7.06 24.20 -20.42
N GLN A 448 -6.73 23.33 -21.37
CA GLN A 448 -7.47 23.23 -22.66
C GLN A 448 -8.56 22.14 -22.68
N GLN A 449 -8.72 21.38 -21.60
CA GLN A 449 -9.61 20.20 -21.55
C GLN A 449 -11.08 20.52 -21.17
N GLN A 450 -11.43 21.76 -20.91
CA GLN A 450 -12.76 22.09 -20.38
C GLN A 450 -13.80 22.46 -21.42
N GLU A 451 -13.45 22.63 -22.68
CA GLU A 451 -14.38 23.14 -23.70
C GLU A 451 -14.87 22.17 -24.78
N GLU A 452 -14.29 20.97 -24.94
CA GLU A 452 -14.80 19.99 -25.92
C GLU A 452 -14.90 18.57 -25.34
N ARG A 453 -16.03 18.24 -24.72
CA ARG A 453 -16.43 16.86 -24.45
C ARG A 453 -16.95 16.21 -25.73
N SER A 454 -16.05 15.77 -26.61
CA SER A 454 -16.35 14.87 -27.72
C SER A 454 -16.14 13.40 -27.28
N HIS A 455 -16.85 12.45 -27.92
CA HIS A 455 -16.71 11.00 -27.68
C HIS A 455 -15.26 10.46 -27.78
N THR A 456 -14.39 11.15 -28.50
CA THR A 456 -12.96 10.85 -28.59
C THR A 456 -12.21 11.05 -27.27
N THR A 457 -12.65 11.92 -26.37
CA THR A 457 -12.01 12.16 -25.07
C THR A 457 -12.21 11.01 -24.08
N VAL A 458 -13.32 10.28 -24.17
CA VAL A 458 -13.59 9.13 -23.28
C VAL A 458 -12.66 7.96 -23.59
N ILE A 459 -12.42 7.69 -24.87
CA ILE A 459 -11.52 6.61 -25.31
C ILE A 459 -10.07 6.94 -24.96
N THR A 460 -9.65 8.20 -25.14
CA THR A 460 -8.28 8.64 -24.80
C THR A 460 -8.05 8.62 -23.29
N ASP A 461 -9.01 9.04 -22.49
CA ASP A 461 -8.94 8.99 -21.03
C ASP A 461 -8.87 7.54 -20.49
N PHE A 462 -9.64 6.64 -21.09
CA PHE A 462 -9.58 5.22 -20.78
C PHE A 462 -8.23 4.62 -21.14
N ALA A 463 -7.71 4.92 -22.35
CA ALA A 463 -6.41 4.43 -22.82
C ALA A 463 -5.26 4.91 -21.91
N VAL A 464 -5.29 6.17 -21.45
CA VAL A 464 -4.29 6.71 -20.50
C VAL A 464 -4.36 6.00 -19.16
N ARG A 465 -5.57 5.79 -18.64
CA ARG A 465 -5.76 5.09 -17.35
C ARG A 465 -5.36 3.62 -17.43
N ALA A 466 -5.56 2.98 -18.58
CA ALA A 466 -5.18 1.59 -18.83
C ALA A 466 -3.69 1.42 -19.14
N ALA A 467 -3.00 2.46 -19.63
CA ALA A 467 -1.61 2.37 -20.04
C ALA A 467 -0.65 2.05 -18.86
N ALA A 468 -0.87 2.64 -17.69
CA ALA A 468 -0.02 2.40 -16.51
C ALA A 468 -0.16 0.96 -15.97
N PRO A 469 -1.36 0.40 -15.73
CA PRO A 469 -1.52 -0.99 -15.31
C PRO A 469 -1.05 -1.98 -16.39
N PHE A 470 -1.24 -1.68 -17.68
CA PHE A 470 -0.73 -2.49 -18.78
C PHE A 470 0.80 -2.50 -18.81
N PHE A 471 1.46 -1.36 -18.65
CA PHE A 471 2.91 -1.27 -18.55
C PHE A 471 3.43 -2.07 -17.35
N MET A 472 2.77 -1.95 -16.18
CA MET A 472 3.15 -2.74 -15.00
C MET A 472 2.99 -4.25 -15.23
N LEU A 473 1.94 -4.67 -15.94
CA LEU A 473 1.76 -6.07 -16.33
C LEU A 473 2.91 -6.55 -17.23
N CYS A 474 3.30 -5.76 -18.23
CA CYS A 474 4.43 -6.08 -19.10
C CYS A 474 5.75 -6.20 -18.31
N VAL A 475 5.99 -5.29 -17.34
CA VAL A 475 7.17 -5.36 -16.46
C VAL A 475 7.14 -6.62 -15.62
N LEU A 476 6.01 -6.97 -15.01
CA LEU A 476 5.88 -8.20 -14.20
C LEU A 476 6.10 -9.45 -15.04
N ILE A 477 5.58 -9.51 -16.26
CA ILE A 477 5.80 -10.64 -17.18
C ILE A 477 7.28 -10.71 -17.57
N ALA A 478 7.92 -9.59 -17.90
CA ALA A 478 9.35 -9.54 -18.25
C ALA A 478 10.23 -9.99 -17.06
N LEU A 479 9.90 -9.55 -15.84
CA LEU A 479 10.57 -10.01 -14.63
C LEU A 479 10.36 -11.50 -14.38
N SER A 480 9.15 -12.02 -14.59
CA SER A 480 8.86 -13.45 -14.48
C SER A 480 9.67 -14.27 -15.47
N LEU A 481 9.85 -13.81 -16.71
CA LEU A 481 10.72 -14.46 -17.71
C LEU A 481 12.20 -14.38 -17.32
N GLY A 482 12.65 -13.22 -16.86
CA GLY A 482 14.03 -13.03 -16.40
C GLY A 482 14.37 -13.94 -15.23
N THR A 483 13.47 -14.07 -14.25
CA THR A 483 13.64 -15.01 -13.12
C THR A 483 13.67 -16.46 -13.58
N SER A 484 12.85 -16.83 -14.58
CA SER A 484 12.87 -18.18 -15.17
C SER A 484 14.20 -18.50 -15.80
N TRP A 485 14.64 -17.63 -16.67
CA TRP A 485 15.89 -17.78 -17.39
C TRP A 485 17.09 -17.87 -16.43
N GLN A 486 17.10 -17.07 -15.37
CA GLN A 486 18.15 -17.13 -14.34
C GLN A 486 18.12 -18.46 -13.59
N LEU A 487 16.94 -18.98 -13.23
CA LEU A 487 16.80 -20.27 -12.57
C LEU A 487 17.23 -21.43 -13.48
N ASP A 488 16.87 -21.39 -14.77
CA ASP A 488 17.24 -22.40 -15.75
C ASP A 488 18.76 -22.41 -15.97
N LEU A 489 19.39 -21.21 -16.05
CA LEU A 489 20.86 -21.09 -16.12
C LEU A 489 21.52 -21.66 -14.87
N PHE A 490 20.98 -21.36 -13.68
CA PHE A 490 21.53 -21.86 -12.42
C PHE A 490 21.40 -23.38 -12.31
N ALA A 491 20.24 -23.93 -12.68
CA ALA A 491 20.01 -25.37 -12.69
C ALA A 491 20.95 -26.09 -13.66
N HIS A 492 21.10 -25.56 -14.87
CA HIS A 492 22.01 -26.11 -15.86
C HIS A 492 23.48 -26.08 -15.42
N HIS A 493 23.90 -24.97 -14.79
CA HIS A 493 25.25 -24.87 -14.23
C HIS A 493 25.48 -25.88 -13.10
N TYR A 494 24.46 -26.08 -12.24
CA TYR A 494 24.54 -27.02 -11.13
C TYR A 494 24.56 -28.49 -11.61
N GLU A 495 23.75 -28.82 -12.62
CA GLU A 495 23.77 -30.14 -13.25
C GLU A 495 25.13 -30.47 -13.89
N MET A 496 25.78 -29.49 -14.52
CA MET A 496 27.12 -29.65 -15.05
C MET A 496 28.17 -29.92 -13.97
N HIS A 497 28.04 -29.32 -12.78
CA HIS A 497 28.95 -29.56 -11.66
C HIS A 497 28.69 -30.88 -10.89
N LEU A 498 27.48 -31.42 -10.95
CA LEU A 498 27.15 -32.69 -10.30
C LEU A 498 27.55 -33.93 -11.18
N ASN A 499 27.73 -33.71 -12.47
CA ASN A 499 28.14 -34.76 -13.44
C ASN A 499 29.65 -34.82 -13.64
N HIS A 500 30.44 -34.04 -12.92
CA HIS A 500 31.90 -34.13 -12.80
C HIS A 500 32.29 -34.45 -11.36
#